data_239f5cae0de83e49c0b7525365a3fac8
#
_entry.id   239f5cae0de83e49c0b7525365a3fac8
#
_cell.length_a   1.000
_cell.length_b   1.000
_cell.length_c   1.000
_cell.angle_alpha   90.00
_cell.angle_beta   90.00
_cell.angle_gamma   90.00
#
_symmetry.space_group_name_H-M   'P 1'
#
loop_
_entity.id
_entity.type
_entity.pdbx_description
1 polymer ?
#
loop_
_entity_poly.entity_id
_entity_poly.type
_entity_poly.pdbx_seq_one_letter_code
_entity_poly.pdbx_strand_id
1 'polypeptide(L)'
;MSEELTYIPPFVVSAEAINLIAEISAQIERYAIRLEQEDGLRLRKANRIKTIHSSLAIEGNTLSEDEVRDILEGKAVVAPIRQIQEVKNAIKTYELYPTLDAFQEKDLLKAHGVMMEALVDEAGSYRRGGVGVFGDKGLVHMAPPADRVPQLMSNLFGWLKRSKDHLLIRSCVFHYEFEFIHPFIDGNGRTGRLWQSLILGKLHPLFEHLPVENMVYANQQKYYDTINASTNAGQSGPFIDFMLGEIYQTLKAHQGEPLPTTDDEFGAKFGKEFGVKFGVKFGVSEKKVLLLLASNPSLTAGDIANQTGLSKRGIEKQLKKFRDLGIIARTGSDKNGLWVINQGKEE
;
A
#
# COMPACT_ATOMS: atom_id res chain seq x y z
N MET A 1 -43.42 -4.70 -17.59
CA MET A 1 -42.08 -4.33 -17.10
C MET A 1 -41.25 -5.60 -17.27
N SER A 2 -40.40 -5.64 -18.30
CA SER A 2 -39.43 -6.72 -18.46
C SER A 2 -38.44 -6.62 -17.30
N GLU A 3 -38.32 -7.68 -16.50
CA GLU A 3 -37.16 -7.82 -15.60
C GLU A 3 -35.91 -7.73 -16.48
N GLU A 4 -35.21 -6.62 -16.43
CA GLU A 4 -33.87 -6.54 -16.98
C GLU A 4 -33.07 -7.63 -16.27
N LEU A 5 -32.67 -8.67 -17.00
CA LEU A 5 -31.75 -9.70 -16.52
C LEU A 5 -30.50 -9.01 -16.01
N THR A 6 -30.42 -8.88 -14.69
CA THR A 6 -29.31 -8.20 -14.03
C THR A 6 -28.06 -9.07 -14.19
N TYR A 7 -27.06 -8.59 -14.91
CA TYR A 7 -25.79 -9.30 -15.07
C TYR A 7 -25.16 -9.62 -13.71
N ILE A 8 -24.76 -10.87 -13.54
CA ILE A 8 -23.97 -11.37 -12.42
C ILE A 8 -22.77 -12.11 -13.02
N PRO A 9 -21.53 -11.69 -12.70
CA PRO A 9 -20.33 -12.43 -13.10
C PRO A 9 -20.41 -13.89 -12.62
N PRO A 10 -19.94 -14.87 -13.39
CA PRO A 10 -19.89 -16.24 -12.95
C PRO A 10 -18.77 -16.45 -11.92
N PHE A 11 -19.11 -16.84 -10.70
CA PHE A 11 -18.15 -17.23 -9.67
C PHE A 11 -18.73 -18.26 -8.71
N VAL A 12 -17.84 -19.02 -8.09
CA VAL A 12 -18.14 -19.95 -7.00
C VAL A 12 -17.24 -19.61 -5.81
N VAL A 13 -17.84 -19.56 -4.64
CA VAL A 13 -17.10 -19.35 -3.38
C VAL A 13 -16.86 -20.72 -2.75
N SER A 14 -15.59 -21.10 -2.65
CA SER A 14 -15.18 -22.38 -2.05
C SER A 14 -15.28 -22.34 -0.52
N ALA A 15 -15.27 -23.51 0.12
CA ALA A 15 -15.15 -23.59 1.57
C ALA A 15 -13.82 -22.96 2.09
N GLU A 16 -12.75 -23.06 1.30
CA GLU A 16 -11.47 -22.41 1.60
C GLU A 16 -11.59 -20.90 1.57
N ALA A 17 -12.24 -20.32 0.55
CA ALA A 17 -12.51 -18.89 0.48
C ALA A 17 -13.28 -18.37 1.71
N ILE A 18 -14.29 -19.13 2.18
CA ILE A 18 -15.06 -18.77 3.39
C ILE A 18 -14.16 -18.73 4.61
N ASN A 19 -13.30 -19.73 4.79
CA ASN A 19 -12.35 -19.78 5.89
C ASN A 19 -11.34 -18.63 5.81
N LEU A 20 -10.79 -18.35 4.63
CA LEU A 20 -9.85 -17.24 4.39
C LEU A 20 -10.50 -15.88 4.70
N ILE A 21 -11.76 -15.66 4.34
CA ILE A 21 -12.48 -14.42 4.69
C ILE A 21 -12.55 -14.22 6.20
N ALA A 22 -12.85 -15.28 6.96
CA ALA A 22 -12.90 -15.20 8.42
C ALA A 22 -11.51 -14.89 9.01
N GLU A 23 -10.48 -15.58 8.54
CA GLU A 23 -9.09 -15.34 8.97
C GLU A 23 -8.59 -13.94 8.60
N ILE A 24 -8.83 -13.47 7.37
CA ILE A 24 -8.47 -12.13 6.90
C ILE A 24 -9.14 -11.07 7.79
N SER A 25 -10.44 -11.23 8.09
CA SER A 25 -11.18 -10.30 8.94
C SER A 25 -10.56 -10.18 10.33
N ALA A 26 -10.20 -11.33 10.95
CA ALA A 26 -9.53 -11.37 12.25
C ALA A 26 -8.13 -10.70 12.19
N GLN A 27 -7.41 -10.88 11.08
CA GLN A 27 -6.07 -10.29 10.90
C GLN A 27 -6.11 -8.78 10.67
N ILE A 28 -7.12 -8.27 9.95
CA ILE A 28 -7.33 -6.83 9.72
C ILE A 28 -7.42 -6.10 11.05
N GLU A 29 -8.23 -6.58 11.98
CA GLU A 29 -8.38 -5.97 13.30
C GLU A 29 -7.08 -5.94 14.10
N ARG A 30 -6.33 -7.04 14.10
CA ARG A 30 -5.03 -7.13 14.76
C ARG A 30 -4.00 -6.15 14.17
N TYR A 31 -3.98 -6.02 12.85
CA TYR A 31 -3.05 -5.13 12.16
C TYR A 31 -3.44 -3.66 12.33
N ALA A 32 -4.74 -3.34 12.35
CA ALA A 32 -5.24 -1.97 12.57
C ALA A 32 -4.82 -1.43 13.94
N ILE A 33 -4.95 -2.23 15.00
CA ILE A 33 -4.50 -1.90 16.36
C ILE A 33 -2.99 -1.58 16.37
N ARG A 34 -2.22 -2.27 15.57
CA ARG A 34 -0.78 -2.10 15.46
C ARG A 34 -0.38 -0.81 14.72
N LEU A 35 -1.06 -0.51 13.60
CA LEU A 35 -0.81 0.73 12.83
C LEU A 35 -1.09 2.00 13.63
N GLU A 36 -2.03 1.97 14.57
CA GLU A 36 -2.31 3.09 15.46
C GLU A 36 -1.20 3.30 16.50
N GLN A 37 -0.44 2.25 16.83
CA GLN A 37 0.62 2.28 17.84
C GLN A 37 2.00 2.63 17.26
N GLU A 38 2.18 2.54 15.95
CA GLU A 38 3.46 2.70 15.26
C GLU A 38 3.50 3.96 14.38
N ASP A 39 4.67 4.31 13.85
CA ASP A 39 4.89 5.46 12.96
C ASP A 39 4.21 5.25 11.60
N GLY A 40 2.88 5.35 11.58
CA GLY A 40 2.05 5.05 10.44
C GLY A 40 2.40 5.83 9.17
N LEU A 41 2.97 7.04 9.29
CA LEU A 41 3.38 7.87 8.14
C LEU A 41 4.60 7.29 7.41
N ARG A 42 5.58 6.79 8.16
CA ARG A 42 6.79 6.19 7.58
C ARG A 42 6.46 4.88 6.86
N LEU A 43 5.61 4.07 7.46
CA LEU A 43 5.16 2.80 6.90
C LEU A 43 4.35 3.02 5.62
N ARG A 44 3.46 4.03 5.61
CA ARG A 44 2.67 4.43 4.44
C ARG A 44 3.56 4.84 3.26
N LYS A 45 4.57 5.69 3.51
CA LYS A 45 5.51 6.12 2.44
C LYS A 45 6.30 4.93 1.88
N ALA A 46 6.82 4.05 2.75
CA ALA A 46 7.59 2.88 2.34
C ALA A 46 6.72 1.88 1.54
N ASN A 47 5.51 1.58 2.02
CA ASN A 47 4.59 0.69 1.32
C ASN A 47 4.16 1.28 -0.03
N ARG A 48 3.95 2.60 -0.13
CA ARG A 48 3.61 3.26 -1.40
C ARG A 48 4.72 3.08 -2.45
N ILE A 49 5.99 3.24 -2.07
CA ILE A 49 7.12 3.01 -2.98
C ILE A 49 7.12 1.56 -3.46
N LYS A 50 6.99 0.60 -2.55
CA LYS A 50 6.92 -0.83 -2.88
C LYS A 50 5.76 -1.15 -3.81
N THR A 51 4.57 -0.62 -3.53
CA THR A 51 3.37 -0.80 -4.35
C THR A 51 3.59 -0.29 -5.77
N ILE A 52 4.10 0.93 -5.95
CA ILE A 52 4.40 1.51 -7.26
C ILE A 52 5.44 0.68 -7.98
N HIS A 53 6.56 0.36 -7.32
CA HIS A 53 7.63 -0.45 -7.90
C HIS A 53 7.10 -1.81 -8.38
N SER A 54 6.44 -2.57 -7.52
CA SER A 54 5.96 -3.92 -7.86
C SER A 54 4.91 -3.90 -8.97
N SER A 55 3.98 -2.93 -8.94
CA SER A 55 2.96 -2.80 -10.00
C SER A 55 3.59 -2.53 -11.37
N LEU A 56 4.66 -1.75 -11.43
CA LEU A 56 5.38 -1.46 -12.67
C LEU A 56 6.32 -2.60 -13.07
N ALA A 57 6.97 -3.27 -12.11
CA ALA A 57 7.87 -4.38 -12.37
C ALA A 57 7.15 -5.59 -12.99
N ILE A 58 5.87 -5.85 -12.61
CA ILE A 58 5.01 -6.86 -13.27
C ILE A 58 4.91 -6.59 -14.76
N GLU A 59 4.86 -5.32 -15.17
CA GLU A 59 4.74 -4.89 -16.57
C GLU A 59 6.11 -4.69 -17.27
N GLY A 60 7.20 -5.12 -16.62
CA GLY A 60 8.54 -5.09 -17.20
C GLY A 60 9.32 -3.79 -17.00
N ASN A 61 8.86 -2.87 -16.15
CA ASN A 61 9.68 -1.74 -15.73
C ASN A 61 10.84 -2.25 -14.86
N THR A 62 12.06 -1.81 -15.14
CA THR A 62 13.29 -2.34 -14.51
C THR A 62 13.89 -1.42 -13.46
N LEU A 63 13.24 -0.29 -13.15
CA LEU A 63 13.69 0.62 -12.12
C LEU A 63 13.59 -0.02 -10.73
N SER A 64 14.63 0.16 -9.93
CA SER A 64 14.68 -0.31 -8.53
C SER A 64 13.78 0.52 -7.60
N GLU A 65 13.48 0.00 -6.41
CA GLU A 65 12.74 0.76 -5.38
C GLU A 65 13.45 2.07 -5.01
N ASP A 66 14.78 2.11 -5.02
CA ASP A 66 15.56 3.33 -4.72
C ASP A 66 15.42 4.36 -5.83
N GLU A 67 15.44 3.95 -7.11
CA GLU A 67 15.19 4.86 -8.24
C GLU A 67 13.75 5.36 -8.26
N VAL A 68 12.77 4.52 -7.94
CA VAL A 68 11.37 4.96 -7.77
C VAL A 68 11.26 5.99 -6.64
N ARG A 69 11.96 5.78 -5.53
CA ARG A 69 12.05 6.74 -4.42
C ARG A 69 12.68 8.06 -4.85
N ASP A 70 13.79 8.01 -5.58
CA ASP A 70 14.49 9.20 -6.07
C ASP A 70 13.61 10.01 -7.03
N ILE A 71 12.87 9.37 -7.93
CA ILE A 71 11.86 10.05 -8.78
C ILE A 71 10.76 10.69 -7.94
N LEU A 72 10.25 10.00 -6.91
CA LEU A 72 9.24 10.53 -5.97
C LEU A 72 9.74 11.76 -5.21
N GLU A 73 11.05 11.81 -4.91
CA GLU A 73 11.71 12.91 -4.21
C GLU A 73 12.19 14.01 -5.18
N GLY A 74 11.90 13.90 -6.48
CA GLY A 74 12.27 14.88 -7.51
C GLY A 74 13.75 14.87 -7.90
N LYS A 75 14.48 13.82 -7.56
CA LYS A 75 15.88 13.64 -7.96
C LYS A 75 15.99 13.13 -9.39
N ALA A 76 17.13 13.38 -10.02
CA ALA A 76 17.41 12.90 -11.37
C ALA A 76 17.78 11.40 -11.34
N VAL A 77 17.14 10.62 -12.21
CA VAL A 77 17.43 9.19 -12.42
C VAL A 77 17.80 8.99 -13.88
N VAL A 78 18.79 8.15 -14.16
CA VAL A 78 19.24 7.82 -15.54
C VAL A 78 18.64 6.48 -15.92
N ALA A 79 17.55 6.52 -16.71
CA ALA A 79 16.83 5.34 -17.17
C ALA A 79 16.10 5.64 -18.48
N PRO A 80 15.51 4.64 -19.17
CA PRO A 80 14.67 4.87 -20.33
C PRO A 80 13.54 5.85 -20.02
N ILE A 81 13.35 6.86 -20.90
CA ILE A 81 12.37 7.95 -20.67
C ILE A 81 10.97 7.38 -20.42
N ARG A 82 10.56 6.32 -21.15
CA ARG A 82 9.27 5.65 -20.96
C ARG A 82 9.11 5.11 -19.54
N GLN A 83 10.13 4.45 -19.00
CA GLN A 83 10.09 3.87 -17.65
C GLN A 83 10.00 4.96 -16.57
N ILE A 84 10.73 6.07 -16.74
CA ILE A 84 10.61 7.22 -15.84
C ILE A 84 9.20 7.83 -15.92
N GLN A 85 8.61 7.90 -17.12
CA GLN A 85 7.25 8.41 -17.30
C GLN A 85 6.22 7.50 -16.63
N GLU A 86 6.37 6.19 -16.74
CA GLU A 86 5.52 5.21 -16.06
C GLU A 86 5.55 5.40 -14.53
N VAL A 87 6.73 5.60 -13.94
CA VAL A 87 6.85 5.87 -12.49
C VAL A 87 6.16 7.18 -12.11
N LYS A 88 6.39 8.27 -12.87
CA LYS A 88 5.75 9.57 -12.63
C LYS A 88 4.23 9.48 -12.70
N ASN A 89 3.72 8.76 -13.69
CA ASN A 89 2.29 8.56 -13.85
C ASN A 89 1.70 7.72 -12.72
N ALA A 90 2.39 6.64 -12.30
CA ALA A 90 1.98 5.84 -11.17
C ALA A 90 1.92 6.69 -9.88
N ILE A 91 2.95 7.50 -9.61
CA ILE A 91 2.96 8.42 -8.46
C ILE A 91 1.72 9.32 -8.47
N LYS A 92 1.45 10.00 -9.60
CA LYS A 92 0.27 10.87 -9.77
C LYS A 92 -1.05 10.09 -9.57
N THR A 93 -1.13 8.87 -10.11
CA THR A 93 -2.34 8.05 -10.01
C THR A 93 -2.62 7.63 -8.57
N TYR A 94 -1.60 7.23 -7.81
CA TYR A 94 -1.76 6.93 -6.39
C TYR A 94 -2.03 8.18 -5.54
N GLU A 95 -1.69 9.39 -6.00
CA GLU A 95 -2.11 10.65 -5.38
C GLU A 95 -3.59 10.94 -5.57
N LEU A 96 -4.19 10.45 -6.65
CA LEU A 96 -5.64 10.53 -6.86
C LEU A 96 -6.44 9.56 -5.98
N TYR A 97 -5.81 8.51 -5.42
CA TYR A 97 -6.48 7.44 -4.68
C TYR A 97 -7.56 7.94 -3.69
N PRO A 98 -7.31 8.94 -2.82
CA PRO A 98 -8.32 9.43 -1.88
C PRO A 98 -9.55 10.09 -2.55
N THR A 99 -9.43 10.46 -3.82
CA THR A 99 -10.49 11.15 -4.58
C THR A 99 -11.30 10.22 -5.47
N LEU A 100 -10.87 8.96 -5.61
CA LEU A 100 -11.49 7.97 -6.47
C LEU A 100 -12.56 7.20 -5.73
N ASP A 101 -13.71 7.01 -6.38
CA ASP A 101 -14.74 6.10 -5.89
C ASP A 101 -14.69 4.78 -6.66
N ALA A 102 -14.35 3.70 -5.95
CA ALA A 102 -14.23 2.35 -6.50
C ALA A 102 -15.50 1.86 -7.24
N PHE A 103 -16.66 2.46 -6.96
CA PHE A 103 -17.94 2.11 -7.57
C PHE A 103 -18.32 2.97 -8.78
N GLN A 104 -17.44 3.89 -9.22
CA GLN A 104 -17.70 4.78 -10.34
C GLN A 104 -16.79 4.46 -11.54
N GLU A 105 -17.40 4.06 -12.65
CA GLU A 105 -16.71 3.78 -13.91
C GLU A 105 -15.93 4.99 -14.43
N LYS A 106 -16.48 6.21 -14.30
CA LYS A 106 -15.80 7.45 -14.69
C LYS A 106 -14.48 7.68 -13.96
N ASP A 107 -14.40 7.23 -12.70
CA ASP A 107 -13.19 7.37 -11.90
C ASP A 107 -12.12 6.36 -12.31
N LEU A 108 -12.53 5.16 -12.79
CA LEU A 108 -11.62 4.20 -13.42
C LEU A 108 -11.02 4.79 -14.70
N LEU A 109 -11.84 5.38 -15.57
CA LEU A 109 -11.35 6.03 -16.79
C LEU A 109 -10.40 7.19 -16.47
N LYS A 110 -10.73 8.00 -15.45
CA LYS A 110 -9.86 9.07 -14.97
C LYS A 110 -8.51 8.54 -14.46
N ALA A 111 -8.51 7.48 -13.64
CA ALA A 111 -7.31 6.89 -13.10
C ALA A 111 -6.42 6.30 -14.21
N HIS A 112 -7.02 5.56 -15.16
CA HIS A 112 -6.31 5.05 -16.33
C HIS A 112 -5.73 6.19 -17.19
N GLY A 113 -6.49 7.27 -17.38
CA GLY A 113 -6.02 8.45 -18.13
C GLY A 113 -4.74 9.05 -17.55
N VAL A 114 -4.66 9.18 -16.22
CA VAL A 114 -3.45 9.68 -15.54
C VAL A 114 -2.33 8.63 -15.57
N MET A 115 -2.66 7.36 -15.35
CA MET A 115 -1.69 6.27 -15.33
C MET A 115 -0.98 6.08 -16.68
N MET A 116 -1.70 6.32 -17.77
CA MET A 116 -1.21 6.11 -19.14
C MET A 116 -0.91 7.40 -19.89
N GLU A 117 -0.89 8.55 -19.21
CA GLU A 117 -0.57 9.86 -19.79
C GLU A 117 0.76 9.84 -20.54
N ALA A 118 0.77 10.24 -21.81
CA ALA A 118 1.92 10.24 -22.72
C ALA A 118 2.57 8.85 -22.96
N LEU A 119 1.90 7.77 -22.59
CA LEU A 119 2.34 6.40 -22.89
C LEU A 119 1.53 5.76 -24.01
N VAL A 120 0.24 6.13 -24.13
CA VAL A 120 -0.68 5.68 -25.18
C VAL A 120 -1.60 6.82 -25.60
N ASP A 121 -2.07 6.79 -26.85
CA ASP A 121 -2.97 7.83 -27.39
C ASP A 121 -4.38 7.77 -26.80
N GLU A 122 -4.86 6.56 -26.45
CA GLU A 122 -6.22 6.32 -25.92
C GLU A 122 -6.28 6.32 -24.38
N ALA A 123 -5.38 7.08 -23.71
CA ALA A 123 -5.39 7.16 -22.25
C ALA A 123 -6.76 7.64 -21.70
N GLY A 124 -7.33 6.89 -20.76
CA GLY A 124 -8.63 7.21 -20.19
C GLY A 124 -9.85 6.84 -21.04
N SER A 125 -9.65 6.08 -22.10
CA SER A 125 -10.71 5.63 -23.01
C SER A 125 -10.62 4.15 -23.26
N TYR A 126 -11.77 3.51 -23.42
CA TYR A 126 -11.80 2.10 -23.79
C TYR A 126 -11.26 1.91 -25.20
N ARG A 127 -10.60 0.76 -25.42
CA ARG A 127 -10.03 0.40 -26.72
C ARG A 127 -11.08 0.32 -27.82
N ARG A 128 -10.67 0.64 -29.03
CA ARG A 128 -11.48 0.55 -30.24
C ARG A 128 -11.09 -0.65 -31.12
N GLY A 129 -9.92 -1.25 -30.84
CA GLY A 129 -9.39 -2.41 -31.54
C GLY A 129 -9.47 -3.70 -30.73
N GLY A 130 -9.29 -4.83 -31.42
CA GLY A 130 -9.13 -6.13 -30.78
C GLY A 130 -7.77 -6.22 -30.08
N VAL A 131 -7.73 -6.86 -28.92
CA VAL A 131 -6.49 -7.17 -28.19
C VAL A 131 -6.48 -8.64 -27.78
N GLY A 132 -5.29 -9.23 -27.73
CA GLY A 132 -5.08 -10.55 -27.13
C GLY A 132 -4.25 -10.40 -25.86
N VAL A 133 -4.58 -11.17 -24.85
CA VAL A 133 -3.77 -11.31 -23.64
C VAL A 133 -2.72 -12.38 -23.90
N PHE A 134 -1.45 -12.01 -23.85
CA PHE A 134 -0.33 -12.90 -24.10
C PHE A 134 0.39 -13.21 -22.79
N GLY A 135 0.74 -14.48 -22.59
CA GLY A 135 1.67 -14.93 -21.55
C GLY A 135 2.93 -15.48 -22.17
N ASP A 136 3.87 -15.98 -21.37
CA ASP A 136 5.17 -16.51 -21.83
C ASP A 136 5.07 -17.63 -22.89
N LYS A 137 3.95 -18.35 -22.90
CA LYS A 137 3.67 -19.47 -23.82
C LYS A 137 2.82 -19.10 -25.04
N GLY A 138 2.55 -17.80 -25.27
CA GLY A 138 1.73 -17.31 -26.38
C GLY A 138 0.38 -16.74 -25.95
N LEU A 139 -0.61 -16.77 -26.86
CA LEU A 139 -1.96 -16.24 -26.63
C LEU A 139 -2.64 -17.03 -25.50
N VAL A 140 -2.95 -16.35 -24.41
CA VAL A 140 -3.64 -16.91 -23.24
C VAL A 140 -5.16 -16.78 -23.40
N HIS A 141 -5.60 -15.60 -23.81
CA HIS A 141 -7.02 -15.26 -23.91
C HIS A 141 -7.22 -14.24 -25.01
N MET A 142 -8.31 -14.42 -25.78
CA MET A 142 -8.80 -13.44 -26.74
C MET A 142 -9.82 -12.56 -26.03
N ALA A 143 -9.49 -11.31 -25.80
CA ALA A 143 -10.41 -10.38 -25.15
C ALA A 143 -11.70 -10.21 -25.99
N PRO A 144 -12.84 -9.90 -25.38
CA PRO A 144 -14.09 -9.64 -26.08
C PRO A 144 -13.94 -8.57 -27.18
N PRO A 145 -14.79 -8.57 -28.23
CA PRO A 145 -14.81 -7.53 -29.23
C PRO A 145 -14.91 -6.12 -28.64
N ALA A 146 -14.20 -5.15 -29.22
CA ALA A 146 -14.09 -3.81 -28.66
C ALA A 146 -15.45 -3.08 -28.51
N ASP A 147 -16.36 -3.30 -29.42
CA ASP A 147 -17.75 -2.76 -29.38
C ASP A 147 -18.57 -3.24 -28.19
N ARG A 148 -18.19 -4.39 -27.60
CA ARG A 148 -18.82 -4.95 -26.39
C ARG A 148 -18.27 -4.37 -25.09
N VAL A 149 -17.07 -3.83 -25.11
CA VAL A 149 -16.36 -3.38 -23.89
C VAL A 149 -17.18 -2.38 -23.05
N PRO A 150 -17.78 -1.33 -23.61
CA PRO A 150 -18.54 -0.37 -22.81
C PRO A 150 -19.70 -1.02 -22.05
N GLN A 151 -20.43 -1.93 -22.71
CA GLN A 151 -21.55 -2.61 -22.08
C GLN A 151 -21.08 -3.61 -21.00
N LEU A 152 -19.99 -4.35 -21.25
CA LEU A 152 -19.43 -5.29 -20.28
C LEU A 152 -18.94 -4.56 -19.03
N MET A 153 -18.25 -3.42 -19.18
CA MET A 153 -17.80 -2.60 -18.06
C MET A 153 -18.97 -1.99 -17.28
N SER A 154 -19.97 -1.44 -17.97
CA SER A 154 -21.19 -0.94 -17.32
C SER A 154 -21.90 -2.04 -16.51
N ASN A 155 -21.99 -3.25 -17.06
CA ASN A 155 -22.58 -4.40 -16.37
C ASN A 155 -21.75 -4.78 -15.12
N LEU A 156 -20.43 -4.82 -15.23
CA LEU A 156 -19.51 -5.14 -14.15
C LEU A 156 -19.61 -4.12 -13.00
N PHE A 157 -19.59 -2.82 -13.32
CA PHE A 157 -19.80 -1.78 -12.33
C PHE A 157 -21.21 -1.80 -11.72
N GLY A 158 -22.22 -2.11 -12.54
CA GLY A 158 -23.58 -2.31 -12.08
C GLY A 158 -23.69 -3.44 -11.06
N TRP A 159 -23.05 -4.59 -11.32
CA TRP A 159 -22.95 -5.68 -10.36
C TRP A 159 -22.18 -5.26 -9.11
N LEU A 160 -21.00 -4.66 -9.26
CA LEU A 160 -20.17 -4.21 -8.14
C LEU A 160 -20.93 -3.31 -7.16
N LYS A 161 -21.81 -2.43 -7.67
CA LYS A 161 -22.66 -1.54 -6.85
C LYS A 161 -23.75 -2.29 -6.10
N ARG A 162 -24.43 -3.23 -6.76
CA ARG A 162 -25.64 -3.88 -6.26
C ARG A 162 -25.38 -5.12 -5.43
N SER A 163 -24.27 -5.82 -5.69
CA SER A 163 -23.93 -7.06 -5.00
C SER A 163 -23.86 -6.84 -3.49
N LYS A 164 -24.37 -7.82 -2.75
CA LYS A 164 -24.27 -7.91 -1.29
C LYS A 164 -23.17 -8.86 -0.83
N ASP A 165 -22.44 -9.45 -1.78
CA ASP A 165 -21.31 -10.30 -1.47
C ASP A 165 -20.23 -9.52 -0.70
N HIS A 166 -19.45 -10.24 0.09
CA HIS A 166 -18.39 -9.64 0.87
C HIS A 166 -17.40 -8.89 -0.03
N LEU A 167 -16.89 -7.71 0.39
CA LEU A 167 -16.00 -6.89 -0.43
C LEU A 167 -14.70 -7.60 -0.84
N LEU A 168 -14.21 -8.56 -0.05
CA LEU A 168 -13.10 -9.43 -0.43
C LEU A 168 -13.44 -10.25 -1.69
N ILE A 169 -14.65 -10.83 -1.76
CA ILE A 169 -15.11 -11.57 -2.95
C ILE A 169 -15.27 -10.61 -4.12
N ARG A 170 -16.00 -9.50 -3.90
CA ARG A 170 -16.28 -8.51 -4.96
C ARG A 170 -15.00 -7.95 -5.57
N SER A 171 -13.96 -7.73 -4.77
CA SER A 171 -12.67 -7.24 -5.26
C SER A 171 -11.98 -8.27 -6.17
N CYS A 172 -12.00 -9.55 -5.80
CA CYS A 172 -11.40 -10.61 -6.61
C CYS A 172 -12.20 -10.86 -7.90
N VAL A 173 -13.52 -10.92 -7.82
CA VAL A 173 -14.38 -11.09 -8.99
C VAL A 173 -14.22 -9.92 -9.95
N PHE A 174 -14.25 -8.69 -9.45
CA PHE A 174 -14.05 -7.49 -10.28
C PHE A 174 -12.69 -7.52 -10.98
N HIS A 175 -11.63 -7.87 -10.26
CA HIS A 175 -10.28 -7.92 -10.82
C HIS A 175 -10.21 -8.97 -11.96
N TYR A 176 -10.70 -10.18 -11.72
CA TYR A 176 -10.71 -11.22 -12.75
C TYR A 176 -11.52 -10.82 -13.98
N GLU A 177 -12.75 -10.34 -13.79
CA GLU A 177 -13.63 -9.91 -14.90
C GLU A 177 -13.02 -8.73 -15.68
N PHE A 178 -12.36 -7.80 -14.97
CA PHE A 178 -11.66 -6.68 -15.59
C PHE A 178 -10.50 -7.16 -16.47
N GLU A 179 -9.68 -8.10 -15.98
CA GLU A 179 -8.60 -8.70 -16.77
C GLU A 179 -9.14 -9.52 -17.95
N PHE A 180 -10.27 -10.21 -17.77
CA PHE A 180 -10.94 -10.95 -18.83
C PHE A 180 -11.51 -10.03 -19.93
N ILE A 181 -12.16 -8.93 -19.57
CA ILE A 181 -12.68 -7.91 -20.50
C ILE A 181 -11.54 -7.19 -21.21
N HIS A 182 -10.45 -6.93 -20.51
CA HIS A 182 -9.26 -6.24 -20.99
C HIS A 182 -9.61 -4.92 -21.70
N PRO A 183 -10.21 -3.95 -20.97
CA PRO A 183 -10.93 -2.84 -21.60
C PRO A 183 -10.04 -1.80 -22.29
N PHE A 184 -8.74 -1.77 -22.02
CA PHE A 184 -7.81 -0.79 -22.56
C PHE A 184 -6.81 -1.42 -23.53
N ILE A 185 -6.16 -0.57 -24.33
CA ILE A 185 -5.10 -1.00 -25.25
C ILE A 185 -3.81 -1.41 -24.50
N ASP A 186 -3.53 -0.75 -23.37
CA ASP A 186 -2.40 -1.00 -22.46
C ASP A 186 -2.81 -0.53 -21.05
N GLY A 187 -2.10 -0.95 -20.01
CA GLY A 187 -2.33 -0.53 -18.63
C GLY A 187 -3.45 -1.27 -17.88
N ASN A 188 -4.00 -2.36 -18.45
CA ASN A 188 -5.07 -3.13 -17.80
C ASN A 188 -4.59 -3.70 -16.47
N GLY A 189 -3.47 -4.44 -16.41
CA GLY A 189 -2.95 -5.03 -15.18
C GLY A 189 -2.73 -4.00 -14.08
N ARG A 190 -2.08 -2.86 -14.38
CA ARG A 190 -1.86 -1.76 -13.43
C ARG A 190 -3.18 -1.19 -12.89
N THR A 191 -4.15 -0.99 -13.78
CA THR A 191 -5.47 -0.46 -13.42
C THR A 191 -6.29 -1.48 -12.61
N GLY A 192 -6.27 -2.75 -12.99
CA GLY A 192 -6.99 -3.82 -12.29
C GLY A 192 -6.49 -3.98 -10.85
N ARG A 193 -5.16 -3.98 -10.63
CA ARG A 193 -4.56 -4.03 -9.29
C ARG A 193 -4.91 -2.81 -8.45
N LEU A 194 -4.79 -1.60 -9.00
CA LEU A 194 -5.20 -0.38 -8.33
C LEU A 194 -6.67 -0.44 -7.93
N TRP A 195 -7.54 -0.92 -8.84
CA TRP A 195 -8.97 -0.97 -8.58
C TRP A 195 -9.34 -2.00 -7.52
N GLN A 196 -8.65 -3.13 -7.49
CA GLN A 196 -8.79 -4.09 -6.40
C GLN A 196 -8.44 -3.47 -5.05
N SER A 197 -7.32 -2.75 -4.97
CA SER A 197 -6.92 -2.04 -3.75
C SER A 197 -7.96 -0.98 -3.33
N LEU A 198 -8.55 -0.25 -4.29
CA LEU A 198 -9.64 0.70 -4.01
C LEU A 198 -10.91 0.04 -3.46
N ILE A 199 -11.32 -1.11 -4.03
CA ILE A 199 -12.47 -1.86 -3.52
C ILE A 199 -12.19 -2.37 -2.10
N LEU A 200 -11.00 -2.91 -1.85
CA LEU A 200 -10.57 -3.38 -0.54
C LEU A 200 -10.47 -2.22 0.47
N GLY A 201 -10.06 -1.03 0.05
CA GLY A 201 -10.06 0.18 0.86
C GLY A 201 -11.43 0.58 1.39
N LYS A 202 -12.52 0.20 0.68
CA LYS A 202 -13.90 0.37 1.19
C LYS A 202 -14.27 -0.63 2.28
N LEU A 203 -13.57 -1.75 2.38
CA LEU A 203 -13.72 -2.70 3.49
C LEU A 203 -13.01 -2.19 4.73
N HIS A 204 -11.73 -1.79 4.58
CA HIS A 204 -10.94 -1.23 5.67
C HIS A 204 -9.81 -0.36 5.14
N PRO A 205 -9.53 0.84 5.74
CA PRO A 205 -8.47 1.75 5.30
C PRO A 205 -7.06 1.15 5.28
N LEU A 206 -6.84 0.07 6.01
CA LEU A 206 -5.60 -0.70 5.99
C LEU A 206 -5.16 -1.06 4.56
N PHE A 207 -6.12 -1.45 3.71
CA PHE A 207 -5.84 -1.89 2.35
C PHE A 207 -5.31 -0.78 1.43
N GLU A 208 -5.46 0.49 1.81
CA GLU A 208 -4.80 1.61 1.13
C GLU A 208 -3.27 1.56 1.27
N HIS A 209 -2.79 0.81 2.24
CA HIS A 209 -1.37 0.74 2.62
C HIS A 209 -0.80 -0.67 2.54
N LEU A 210 -1.64 -1.65 2.25
CA LEU A 210 -1.20 -3.03 2.07
C LEU A 210 -0.76 -3.22 0.62
N PRO A 211 0.50 -3.60 0.35
CA PRO A 211 1.01 -3.73 -1.01
C PRO A 211 0.50 -5.03 -1.67
N VAL A 212 -0.79 -5.03 -2.08
CA VAL A 212 -1.41 -6.15 -2.80
C VAL A 212 -0.63 -6.47 -4.07
N GLU A 213 -0.09 -5.45 -4.72
CA GLU A 213 0.75 -5.56 -5.90
C GLU A 213 2.02 -6.38 -5.67
N ASN A 214 2.61 -6.28 -4.46
CA ASN A 214 3.81 -7.06 -4.14
C ASN A 214 3.54 -8.56 -4.10
N MET A 215 2.33 -8.96 -3.69
CA MET A 215 1.93 -10.37 -3.68
C MET A 215 1.86 -10.94 -5.09
N VAL A 216 1.22 -10.19 -5.99
CA VAL A 216 1.13 -10.56 -7.40
C VAL A 216 2.53 -10.62 -8.01
N TYR A 217 3.39 -9.63 -7.72
CA TYR A 217 4.77 -9.62 -8.20
C TYR A 217 5.58 -10.82 -7.72
N ALA A 218 5.49 -11.14 -6.45
CA ALA A 218 6.21 -12.30 -5.86
C ALA A 218 5.72 -13.65 -6.41
N ASN A 219 4.45 -13.74 -6.86
CA ASN A 219 3.79 -14.95 -7.32
C ASN A 219 3.24 -14.82 -8.75
N GLN A 220 3.92 -14.05 -9.61
CA GLN A 220 3.43 -13.66 -10.94
C GLN A 220 3.01 -14.86 -11.81
N GLN A 221 3.80 -15.93 -11.85
CA GLN A 221 3.46 -17.12 -12.62
C GLN A 221 2.15 -17.75 -12.13
N LYS A 222 2.00 -17.91 -10.82
CA LYS A 222 0.79 -18.48 -10.20
C LYS A 222 -0.44 -17.60 -10.43
N TYR A 223 -0.26 -16.28 -10.44
CA TYR A 223 -1.30 -15.33 -10.77
C TYR A 223 -1.85 -15.57 -12.20
N TYR A 224 -0.96 -15.65 -13.20
CA TYR A 224 -1.38 -15.92 -14.58
C TYR A 224 -1.96 -17.33 -14.75
N ASP A 225 -1.38 -18.35 -14.12
CA ASP A 225 -1.90 -19.71 -14.14
C ASP A 225 -3.33 -19.77 -13.58
N THR A 226 -3.61 -18.97 -12.55
CA THR A 226 -4.92 -18.93 -11.90
C THR A 226 -5.96 -18.19 -12.75
N ILE A 227 -5.56 -17.10 -13.43
CA ILE A 227 -6.42 -16.45 -14.44
C ILE A 227 -6.80 -17.47 -15.53
N ASN A 228 -5.82 -18.21 -16.03
CA ASN A 228 -6.06 -19.26 -17.04
C ASN A 228 -6.99 -20.36 -16.53
N ALA A 229 -6.79 -20.84 -15.30
CA ALA A 229 -7.65 -21.84 -14.67
C ALA A 229 -9.08 -21.33 -14.53
N SER A 230 -9.28 -20.09 -14.15
CA SER A 230 -10.59 -19.44 -14.05
C SER A 230 -11.25 -19.29 -15.41
N THR A 231 -10.50 -18.89 -16.45
CA THR A 231 -10.99 -18.79 -17.82
C THR A 231 -11.45 -20.15 -18.35
N ASN A 232 -10.67 -21.21 -18.11
CA ASN A 232 -11.02 -22.57 -18.50
C ASN A 232 -12.22 -23.13 -17.74
N ALA A 233 -12.39 -22.73 -16.47
CA ALA A 233 -13.55 -23.09 -15.65
C ALA A 233 -14.80 -22.28 -15.98
N GLY A 234 -14.69 -21.21 -16.77
CA GLY A 234 -15.78 -20.28 -17.09
C GLY A 234 -16.30 -19.51 -15.87
N GLN A 235 -15.50 -19.37 -14.82
CA GLN A 235 -15.89 -18.68 -13.58
C GLN A 235 -14.65 -18.32 -12.73
N SER A 236 -14.74 -17.30 -11.89
CA SER A 236 -13.60 -16.72 -11.17
C SER A 236 -13.22 -17.39 -9.84
N GLY A 237 -13.81 -18.53 -9.48
CA GLY A 237 -13.53 -19.22 -8.20
C GLY A 237 -12.05 -19.52 -7.95
N PRO A 238 -11.30 -20.13 -8.89
CA PRO A 238 -9.87 -20.38 -8.71
C PRO A 238 -9.07 -19.09 -8.44
N PHE A 239 -9.44 -17.99 -9.09
CA PHE A 239 -8.81 -16.69 -8.88
C PHE A 239 -9.16 -16.10 -7.52
N ILE A 240 -10.41 -16.28 -7.04
CA ILE A 240 -10.85 -15.87 -5.70
C ILE A 240 -9.99 -16.56 -4.64
N ASP A 241 -9.87 -17.89 -4.71
CA ASP A 241 -9.09 -18.68 -3.74
C ASP A 241 -7.64 -18.25 -3.70
N PHE A 242 -7.01 -18.06 -4.87
CA PHE A 242 -5.65 -17.55 -4.98
C PHE A 242 -5.48 -16.17 -4.33
N MET A 243 -6.30 -15.19 -4.72
CA MET A 243 -6.15 -13.81 -4.24
C MET A 243 -6.44 -13.68 -2.75
N LEU A 244 -7.42 -14.40 -2.22
CA LEU A 244 -7.68 -14.42 -0.78
C LEU A 244 -6.50 -15.05 -0.03
N GLY A 245 -5.91 -16.13 -0.56
CA GLY A 245 -4.70 -16.72 -0.02
C GLY A 245 -3.54 -15.74 0.05
N GLU A 246 -3.29 -14.99 -1.03
CA GLU A 246 -2.23 -13.97 -1.09
C GLU A 246 -2.50 -12.81 -0.12
N ILE A 247 -3.73 -12.31 -0.04
CA ILE A 247 -4.12 -11.27 0.94
C ILE A 247 -3.86 -11.77 2.36
N TYR A 248 -4.26 -13.00 2.69
CA TYR A 248 -4.03 -13.60 4.01
C TYR A 248 -2.54 -13.72 4.33
N GLN A 249 -1.74 -14.26 3.40
CA GLN A 249 -0.29 -14.42 3.60
C GLN A 249 0.40 -13.06 3.79
N THR A 250 -0.02 -12.03 3.05
CA THR A 250 0.54 -10.69 3.21
C THR A 250 0.18 -10.08 4.56
N LEU A 251 -1.08 -10.17 4.98
CA LEU A 251 -1.47 -9.73 6.32
C LEU A 251 -0.64 -10.45 7.40
N LYS A 252 -0.44 -11.76 7.24
CA LYS A 252 0.35 -12.57 8.15
C LYS A 252 1.84 -12.20 8.15
N ALA A 253 2.42 -11.95 6.97
CA ALA A 253 3.83 -11.54 6.84
C ALA A 253 4.07 -10.14 7.43
N HIS A 254 3.11 -9.23 7.26
CA HIS A 254 3.19 -7.89 7.84
C HIS A 254 2.84 -7.85 9.34
N GLN A 255 2.34 -8.96 9.89
CA GLN A 255 2.35 -9.17 11.32
C GLN A 255 3.75 -9.45 11.88
N GLY A 256 4.76 -9.60 10.99
CA GLY A 256 6.17 -9.82 11.20
C GLY A 256 6.69 -9.69 12.63
N GLU A 257 7.91 -10.02 12.91
CA GLU A 257 8.51 -9.73 14.23
C GLU A 257 8.06 -8.34 14.69
N PRO A 258 7.63 -8.15 15.94
CA PRO A 258 7.21 -6.86 16.44
C PRO A 258 8.27 -5.86 15.98
N LEU A 259 7.85 -4.82 15.22
CA LEU A 259 8.76 -3.69 14.99
C LEU A 259 9.32 -3.34 16.35
N PRO A 260 10.64 -3.10 16.47
CA PRO A 260 11.23 -2.83 17.76
C PRO A 260 10.38 -1.76 18.43
N THR A 261 9.83 -2.10 19.57
CA THR A 261 9.03 -1.14 20.34
C THR A 261 9.93 0.03 20.69
N THR A 262 9.35 1.18 21.03
CA THR A 262 10.16 2.29 21.60
C THR A 262 11.06 1.78 22.74
N ASP A 263 10.64 0.73 23.44
CA ASP A 263 11.41 0.10 24.50
C ASP A 263 12.60 -0.70 23.97
N ASP A 264 12.42 -1.41 22.85
CA ASP A 264 13.50 -2.18 22.19
C ASP A 264 14.52 -1.25 21.54
N GLU A 265 14.07 -0.20 20.82
CA GLU A 265 14.95 0.81 20.24
C GLU A 265 15.71 1.59 21.32
N PHE A 266 15.01 1.92 22.39
CA PHE A 266 15.62 2.61 23.53
C PHE A 266 16.64 1.71 24.22
N GLY A 267 16.30 0.45 24.45
CA GLY A 267 17.21 -0.54 25.04
C GLY A 267 18.43 -0.82 24.15
N ALA A 268 18.26 -0.90 22.83
CA ALA A 268 19.34 -1.08 21.87
C ALA A 268 20.27 0.16 21.82
N LYS A 269 19.71 1.38 21.93
CA LYS A 269 20.48 2.63 21.87
C LYS A 269 21.20 2.99 23.17
N PHE A 270 20.55 2.78 24.31
CA PHE A 270 21.01 3.26 25.62
C PHE A 270 21.31 2.13 26.62
N GLY A 271 20.98 0.90 26.29
CA GLY A 271 21.03 -0.23 27.23
C GLY A 271 19.77 -0.34 28.10
N LYS A 272 19.44 -1.57 28.50
CA LYS A 272 18.23 -1.85 29.29
C LYS A 272 18.22 -1.19 30.67
N GLU A 273 19.38 -0.90 31.20
CA GLU A 273 19.57 -0.31 32.55
C GLU A 273 19.78 1.20 32.53
N PHE A 274 19.62 1.86 31.37
CA PHE A 274 19.86 3.30 31.26
C PHE A 274 19.06 4.11 32.28
N GLY A 275 17.80 3.78 32.50
CA GLY A 275 16.95 4.43 33.50
C GLY A 275 17.43 4.20 34.93
N VAL A 276 17.98 3.02 35.25
CA VAL A 276 18.49 2.68 36.56
C VAL A 276 19.66 3.55 36.95
N LYS A 277 20.58 3.84 36.03
CA LYS A 277 21.73 4.73 36.21
C LYS A 277 21.35 6.15 36.70
N PHE A 278 20.14 6.59 36.38
CA PHE A 278 19.60 7.90 36.76
C PHE A 278 18.48 7.81 37.81
N GLY A 279 18.19 6.61 38.33
CA GLY A 279 17.13 6.39 39.32
C GLY A 279 15.71 6.67 38.80
N VAL A 280 15.49 6.54 37.49
CA VAL A 280 14.20 6.87 36.85
C VAL A 280 13.70 5.76 35.96
N LYS A 281 12.36 5.63 35.91
CA LYS A 281 11.66 4.81 34.93
C LYS A 281 11.07 5.75 33.87
N PHE A 282 11.51 5.57 32.62
CA PHE A 282 11.02 6.38 31.51
C PHE A 282 9.68 5.84 30.97
N GLY A 283 8.74 6.75 30.74
CA GLY A 283 7.53 6.47 29.97
C GLY A 283 7.82 6.44 28.45
N VAL A 284 6.89 5.90 27.67
CA VAL A 284 7.04 5.77 26.20
C VAL A 284 7.35 7.10 25.52
N SER A 285 6.66 8.19 25.89
CA SER A 285 6.92 9.53 25.34
C SER A 285 8.31 10.07 25.68
N GLU A 286 8.79 9.80 26.87
CA GLU A 286 10.12 10.21 27.32
C GLU A 286 11.24 9.48 26.59
N LYS A 287 11.05 8.16 26.34
CA LYS A 287 11.95 7.35 25.51
C LYS A 287 12.01 7.84 24.07
N LYS A 288 10.85 8.17 23.47
CA LYS A 288 10.80 8.77 22.13
C LYS A 288 11.59 10.08 22.03
N VAL A 289 11.44 10.97 23.02
CA VAL A 289 12.18 12.24 23.05
C VAL A 289 13.68 11.99 23.12
N LEU A 290 14.14 11.09 23.97
CA LEU A 290 15.57 10.75 24.08
C LEU A 290 16.12 10.11 22.80
N LEU A 291 15.37 9.22 22.14
CA LEU A 291 15.74 8.65 20.85
C LEU A 291 15.88 9.71 19.76
N LEU A 292 14.94 10.67 19.69
CA LEU A 292 15.01 11.79 18.75
C LEU A 292 16.23 12.67 18.99
N LEU A 293 16.54 12.98 20.24
CA LEU A 293 17.73 13.75 20.59
C LEU A 293 19.03 13.01 20.28
N ALA A 294 19.03 11.68 20.41
CA ALA A 294 20.17 10.84 20.05
C ALA A 294 20.39 10.73 18.54
N SER A 295 19.31 10.78 17.74
CA SER A 295 19.40 10.76 16.28
C SER A 295 19.71 12.12 15.67
N ASN A 296 19.21 13.19 16.27
CA ASN A 296 19.47 14.56 15.84
C ASN A 296 19.60 15.52 17.05
N PRO A 297 20.83 15.78 17.50
CA PRO A 297 21.10 16.64 18.64
C PRO A 297 20.72 18.11 18.46
N SER A 298 20.43 18.57 17.24
CA SER A 298 20.09 19.96 16.95
C SER A 298 18.60 20.30 17.10
N LEU A 299 17.73 19.30 17.33
CA LEU A 299 16.29 19.50 17.41
C LEU A 299 15.88 20.49 18.49
N THR A 300 14.97 21.40 18.11
CA THR A 300 14.30 22.30 19.06
C THR A 300 13.11 21.64 19.74
N ALA A 301 12.62 22.19 20.83
CA ALA A 301 11.40 21.71 21.47
C ALA A 301 10.17 21.75 20.52
N GLY A 302 10.15 22.67 19.56
CA GLY A 302 9.12 22.75 18.52
C GLY A 302 9.21 21.59 17.53
N ASP A 303 10.42 21.26 17.07
CA ASP A 303 10.65 20.15 16.15
C ASP A 303 10.28 18.80 16.78
N ILE A 304 10.67 18.61 18.06
CA ILE A 304 10.33 17.41 18.82
C ILE A 304 8.80 17.32 19.02
N ALA A 305 8.14 18.44 19.32
CA ALA A 305 6.68 18.47 19.45
C ALA A 305 5.99 18.05 18.16
N ASN A 306 6.44 18.57 17.01
CA ASN A 306 5.90 18.21 15.69
C ASN A 306 6.11 16.72 15.35
N GLN A 307 7.26 16.15 15.72
CA GLN A 307 7.57 14.75 15.43
C GLN A 307 6.90 13.75 16.39
N THR A 308 6.61 14.17 17.62
CA THR A 308 6.00 13.31 18.65
C THR A 308 4.48 13.44 18.75
N GLY A 309 3.90 14.48 18.15
CA GLY A 309 2.48 14.83 18.34
C GLY A 309 2.16 15.42 19.73
N LEU A 310 3.16 15.68 20.56
CA LEU A 310 2.98 16.26 21.90
C LEU A 310 2.97 17.79 21.86
N SER A 311 2.38 18.42 22.88
CA SER A 311 2.42 19.87 22.99
C SER A 311 3.85 20.37 23.27
N LYS A 312 4.24 21.50 22.66
CA LYS A 312 5.56 22.13 22.89
C LYS A 312 5.85 22.32 24.39
N ARG A 313 4.85 22.73 25.17
CA ARG A 313 4.97 22.89 26.64
C ARG A 313 5.25 21.57 27.34
N GLY A 314 4.65 20.46 26.84
CA GLY A 314 4.92 19.12 27.34
C GLY A 314 6.36 18.67 27.09
N ILE A 315 6.88 18.94 25.88
CA ILE A 315 8.28 18.68 25.52
C ILE A 315 9.23 19.53 26.38
N GLU A 316 8.99 20.84 26.54
CA GLU A 316 9.81 21.72 27.37
C GLU A 316 9.89 21.22 28.82
N LYS A 317 8.78 20.72 29.37
CA LYS A 317 8.73 20.09 30.69
C LYS A 317 9.59 18.83 30.77
N GLN A 318 9.52 17.96 29.74
CA GLN A 318 10.34 16.75 29.68
C GLN A 318 11.83 17.08 29.54
N LEU A 319 12.21 18.02 28.67
CA LEU A 319 13.59 18.48 28.49
C LEU A 319 14.14 19.09 29.77
N LYS A 320 13.33 19.86 30.51
CA LYS A 320 13.70 20.38 31.82
C LYS A 320 13.99 19.25 32.82
N LYS A 321 13.05 18.28 32.92
CA LYS A 321 13.22 17.09 33.77
C LYS A 321 14.52 16.34 33.45
N PHE A 322 14.83 16.12 32.18
CA PHE A 322 16.05 15.42 31.78
C PHE A 322 17.32 16.19 32.12
N ARG A 323 17.30 17.53 32.02
CA ARG A 323 18.42 18.36 32.45
C ARG A 323 18.60 18.32 33.98
N ASP A 324 17.50 18.45 34.71
CA ASP A 324 17.52 18.44 36.19
C ASP A 324 18.05 17.11 36.73
N LEU A 325 17.82 16.01 36.00
CA LEU A 325 18.32 14.65 36.30
C LEU A 325 19.73 14.39 35.73
N GLY A 326 20.34 15.35 35.04
CA GLY A 326 21.65 15.17 34.42
C GLY A 326 21.70 14.19 33.25
N ILE A 327 20.55 13.82 32.71
CA ILE A 327 20.42 12.87 31.58
C ILE A 327 20.85 13.55 30.29
N ILE A 328 20.47 14.81 30.10
CA ILE A 328 20.88 15.63 28.95
C ILE A 328 21.55 16.92 29.39
N ALA A 329 22.47 17.37 28.57
CA ALA A 329 23.07 18.70 28.67
C ALA A 329 22.96 19.43 27.34
N ARG A 330 23.04 20.77 27.35
CA ARG A 330 23.09 21.54 26.11
C ARG A 330 24.45 22.19 26.00
N THR A 331 25.13 22.02 24.89
CA THR A 331 26.42 22.61 24.58
C THR A 331 26.25 23.67 23.48
N GLY A 332 26.92 24.82 23.59
CA GLY A 332 26.84 25.91 22.64
C GLY A 332 25.85 27.01 23.02
N SER A 333 25.54 27.91 22.08
CA SER A 333 24.65 29.04 22.31
C SER A 333 23.17 28.65 22.32
N ASP A 334 22.29 29.50 22.85
CA ASP A 334 20.83 29.25 22.89
C ASP A 334 20.19 29.07 21.50
N LYS A 335 20.80 29.63 20.44
CA LYS A 335 20.29 29.51 19.06
C LYS A 335 20.84 28.30 18.30
N ASN A 336 22.09 27.89 18.54
CA ASN A 336 22.79 26.84 17.80
C ASN A 336 23.36 25.74 18.72
N GLY A 337 22.82 25.59 19.93
CA GLY A 337 23.29 24.58 20.88
C GLY A 337 22.85 23.19 20.51
N LEU A 338 23.69 22.21 20.81
CA LEU A 338 23.43 20.80 20.59
C LEU A 338 23.08 20.11 21.93
N TRP A 339 22.17 19.16 21.86
CA TRP A 339 21.86 18.29 22.99
C TRP A 339 22.88 17.16 23.10
N VAL A 340 23.42 16.96 24.28
CA VAL A 340 24.32 15.85 24.61
C VAL A 340 23.61 14.97 25.61
N ILE A 341 23.54 13.68 25.35
CA ILE A 341 22.94 12.67 26.24
C ILE A 341 24.09 12.05 27.04
N ASN A 342 24.00 12.14 28.37
CA ASN A 342 24.95 11.51 29.26
C ASN A 342 24.64 10.03 29.38
N GLN A 343 25.59 9.17 29.07
CA GLN A 343 25.40 7.70 29.14
C GLN A 343 25.55 7.12 30.56
N GLY A 344 25.75 8.00 31.56
CA GLY A 344 26.09 7.59 32.92
C GLY A 344 27.59 7.23 33.01
N LYS A 345 28.20 7.48 34.17
CA LYS A 345 29.56 7.00 34.39
C LYS A 345 29.55 5.47 34.45
N GLU A 346 30.40 4.81 33.65
CA GLU A 346 30.85 3.46 33.94
C GLU A 346 31.71 3.57 35.24
N GLU A 347 31.23 2.94 36.33
CA GLU A 347 32.11 2.67 37.46
C GLU A 347 32.97 1.45 37.17
#